data_bcaf34bec48f3fda414a4507063c5d28
#
_entry.id   bcaf34bec48f3fda414a4507063c5d28
#
_cell.length_a   1.000
_cell.length_b   1.000
_cell.length_c   1.000
_cell.angle_alpha   90.00
_cell.angle_beta   90.00
_cell.angle_gamma   90.00
#
_symmetry.space_group_name_H-M   'P 1'
#
loop_
_entity.id
_entity.type
_entity.pdbx_description
1 polymer ?
#
loop_
_entity_poly.entity_id
_entity_poly.type
_entity_poly.pdbx_seq_one_letter_code
_entity_poly.pdbx_strand_id
1 'polypeptide(L)'
;MIGQFITIEGIEGAGKTSCIGCVERLLTRNNIEYITTREPGGTNLAEKIRHILLETKDEPPVDLCELLLIFAGRAQHIHNVILPALNAGVWVVCDRFTDATFAYQG
;
A
#
# COMPACT_ATOMS: atom_id res chain seq x y z
N MET A 1 14.72 -13.97 11.88
CA MET A 1 13.80 -13.04 12.53
C MET A 1 12.85 -12.46 11.49
N ILE A 2 11.58 -12.38 11.83
CA ILE A 2 10.58 -11.84 10.92
C ILE A 2 10.52 -10.32 11.06
N GLY A 3 10.43 -9.61 9.95
CA GLY A 3 10.26 -8.17 9.97
C GLY A 3 8.87 -7.77 10.44
N GLN A 4 8.65 -6.47 10.57
CA GLN A 4 7.36 -5.94 11.00
C GLN A 4 6.71 -5.18 9.84
N PHE A 5 5.39 -5.20 9.81
CA PHE A 5 4.62 -4.51 8.78
C PHE A 5 3.95 -3.29 9.40
N ILE A 6 4.28 -2.12 8.86
CA ILE A 6 3.75 -0.85 9.34
C ILE A 6 2.95 -0.20 8.22
N THR A 7 1.72 0.21 8.51
CA THR A 7 0.90 0.92 7.54
C THR A 7 0.71 2.36 7.98
N ILE A 8 0.80 3.28 7.02
CA ILE A 8 0.50 4.69 7.24
C ILE A 8 -0.73 4.97 6.38
N GLU A 9 -1.85 5.23 7.02
CA GLU A 9 -3.11 5.43 6.32
C GLU A 9 -3.55 6.88 6.40
N GLY A 10 -4.31 7.30 5.41
CA GLY A 10 -4.85 8.63 5.39
C GLY A 10 -5.03 9.16 4.00
N ILE A 11 -5.65 10.33 3.92
CA ILE A 11 -5.83 11.04 2.65
C ILE A 11 -4.52 11.74 2.33
N GLU A 12 -4.09 11.62 1.09
CA GLU A 12 -2.86 12.25 0.64
C GLU A 12 -2.90 13.76 0.92
N GLY A 13 -1.78 14.29 1.42
CA GLY A 13 -1.68 15.68 1.76
C GLY A 13 -2.07 16.04 3.19
N ALA A 14 -2.54 15.08 3.98
CA ALA A 14 -2.98 15.31 5.35
C ALA A 14 -1.89 14.98 6.38
N GLY A 15 -0.65 15.33 6.09
CA GLY A 15 0.47 15.06 7.00
C GLY A 15 1.05 13.66 6.89
N LYS A 16 0.50 12.83 6.02
CA LYS A 16 0.94 11.44 5.87
C LYS A 16 2.40 11.33 5.45
N THR A 17 2.85 12.20 4.54
CA THR A 17 4.23 12.19 4.06
C THR A 17 5.21 12.45 5.21
N SER A 18 4.85 13.37 6.11
CA SER A 18 5.68 13.65 7.28
C SER A 18 5.75 12.45 8.22
N CYS A 19 4.65 11.74 8.39
CA CYS A 19 4.62 10.53 9.22
C CYS A 19 5.51 9.45 8.65
N ILE A 20 5.46 9.24 7.33
CA ILE A 20 6.30 8.26 6.68
C ILE A 20 7.77 8.61 6.88
N GLY A 21 8.13 9.88 6.70
CA GLY A 21 9.50 10.33 6.91
C GLY A 21 9.98 10.12 8.35
N CYS A 22 9.10 10.33 9.33
CA CYS A 22 9.44 10.09 10.73
C CYS A 22 9.73 8.61 10.99
N VAL A 23 8.89 7.74 10.45
CA VAL A 23 9.08 6.29 10.60
C VAL A 23 10.39 5.86 9.95
N GLU A 24 10.65 6.34 8.74
CA GLU A 24 11.89 6.00 8.04
C GLU A 24 13.13 6.44 8.83
N ARG A 25 13.09 7.63 9.41
CA ARG A 25 14.22 8.12 10.20
C ARG A 25 14.43 7.27 11.45
N LEU A 26 13.35 6.85 12.11
CA LEU A 26 13.45 6.00 13.28
C LEU A 26 14.06 4.65 12.93
N LEU A 27 13.62 4.05 11.82
CA LEU A 27 14.14 2.75 11.40
C LEU A 27 15.63 2.86 11.03
N THR A 28 16.00 3.89 10.31
CA THR A 28 17.40 4.12 9.93
C THR A 28 18.26 4.34 11.16
N ARG A 29 17.78 5.12 12.11
CA ARG A 29 18.53 5.41 13.34
C ARG A 29 18.78 4.15 14.17
N ASN A 30 17.86 3.20 14.10
CA ASN A 30 17.97 1.95 14.85
C ASN A 30 18.59 0.82 14.03
N ASN A 31 19.14 1.13 12.87
CA ASN A 31 19.78 0.17 11.97
C ASN A 31 18.85 -0.97 11.56
N ILE A 32 17.59 -0.64 11.36
CA ILE A 32 16.58 -1.60 10.91
C ILE A 32 16.44 -1.50 9.40
N GLU A 33 16.64 -2.62 8.72
CA GLU A 33 16.46 -2.69 7.28
C GLU A 33 14.98 -2.66 6.93
N TYR A 34 14.60 -1.82 5.97
CA TYR A 34 13.19 -1.68 5.59
C TYR A 34 13.05 -1.35 4.11
N ILE A 35 11.86 -1.61 3.60
CA ILE A 35 11.44 -1.13 2.29
C ILE A 35 10.17 -0.31 2.46
N THR A 36 9.93 0.59 1.51
CA THR A 36 8.67 1.32 1.45
C THR A 36 7.90 0.85 0.24
N THR A 37 6.58 0.76 0.40
CA THR A 37 5.69 0.36 -0.68
C THR A 37 4.36 1.09 -0.50
N ARG A 38 3.40 0.84 -1.40
CA ARG A 38 2.11 1.55 -1.31
C ARG A 38 0.96 0.65 -1.74
N GLU A 39 -0.24 0.99 -1.27
CA GLU A 39 -1.48 0.36 -1.71
C GLU A 39 -2.52 1.43 -2.01
N PRO A 40 -3.29 1.28 -3.10
CA PRO A 40 -3.19 0.21 -4.08
C PRO A 40 -1.94 0.35 -4.93
N GLY A 41 -1.27 -0.77 -5.23
CA GLY A 41 -0.07 -0.77 -6.02
C GLY A 41 0.99 -1.70 -5.44
N GLY A 42 2.25 -1.40 -5.71
CA GLY A 42 3.39 -2.13 -5.15
C GLY A 42 3.98 -3.20 -6.06
N THR A 43 3.25 -3.67 -7.06
CA THR A 43 3.76 -4.58 -8.08
C THR A 43 3.30 -4.07 -9.44
N ASN A 44 3.88 -4.59 -10.51
CA ASN A 44 3.46 -4.18 -11.85
C ASN A 44 1.98 -4.43 -12.08
N LEU A 45 1.48 -5.58 -11.68
CA LEU A 45 0.06 -5.89 -11.84
C LEU A 45 -0.80 -4.99 -10.96
N ALA A 46 -0.41 -4.83 -9.70
CA ALA A 46 -1.18 -3.99 -8.78
C ALA A 46 -1.17 -2.53 -9.19
N GLU A 47 -0.07 -2.05 -9.80
CA GLU A 47 -0.04 -0.67 -10.33
C GLU A 47 -0.99 -0.50 -11.51
N LYS A 48 -1.13 -1.50 -12.35
CA LYS A 48 -2.11 -1.47 -13.43
C LYS A 48 -3.53 -1.43 -12.88
N ILE A 49 -3.80 -2.18 -11.83
CA ILE A 49 -5.10 -2.15 -11.16
C ILE A 49 -5.36 -0.76 -10.58
N ARG A 50 -4.36 -0.18 -9.92
CA ARG A 50 -4.46 1.19 -9.40
C ARG A 50 -4.82 2.16 -10.51
N HIS A 51 -4.17 2.03 -11.66
CA HIS A 51 -4.42 2.88 -12.81
C HIS A 51 -5.87 2.77 -13.28
N ILE A 52 -6.39 1.54 -13.36
CA ILE A 52 -7.78 1.30 -13.72
C ILE A 52 -8.72 2.01 -12.75
N LEU A 53 -8.45 1.87 -11.44
CA LEU A 53 -9.29 2.47 -10.41
C LEU A 53 -9.31 3.99 -10.46
N LEU A 54 -8.21 4.62 -10.86
CA LEU A 54 -8.09 6.08 -10.88
C LEU A 54 -8.52 6.71 -12.20
N GLU A 55 -8.61 5.94 -13.28
CA GLU A 55 -8.89 6.49 -14.61
C GLU A 55 -10.17 5.99 -15.25
N THR A 56 -11.16 5.65 -14.46
CA THR A 56 -12.44 5.16 -14.98
C THR A 56 -13.34 6.33 -15.35
N LYS A 57 -13.14 6.88 -16.54
CA LYS A 57 -13.92 8.04 -16.97
C LYS A 57 -15.20 7.67 -17.72
N ASP A 58 -15.11 6.64 -18.55
CA ASP A 58 -16.24 6.27 -19.41
C ASP A 58 -17.19 5.31 -18.74
N GLU A 59 -16.66 4.39 -17.96
CA GLU A 59 -17.45 3.36 -17.30
C GLU A 59 -16.87 3.14 -15.91
N PRO A 60 -17.32 3.90 -14.91
CA PRO A 60 -16.81 3.70 -13.55
C PRO A 60 -17.23 2.33 -13.02
N PRO A 61 -16.35 1.63 -12.31
CA PRO A 61 -16.68 0.33 -11.77
C PRO A 61 -17.76 0.43 -10.70
N VAL A 62 -18.66 -0.55 -10.67
CA VAL A 62 -19.61 -0.64 -9.56
C VAL A 62 -18.84 -1.02 -8.29
N ASP A 63 -19.44 -0.79 -7.13
CA ASP A 63 -18.76 -0.97 -5.85
C ASP A 63 -18.14 -2.36 -5.70
N LEU A 64 -18.85 -3.40 -6.09
CA LEU A 64 -18.32 -4.76 -5.98
C LEU A 64 -17.10 -4.96 -6.88
N CYS A 65 -17.14 -4.42 -8.09
CA CYS A 65 -16.01 -4.51 -9.01
C CYS A 65 -14.79 -3.82 -8.43
N GLU A 66 -14.98 -2.62 -7.87
CA GLU A 66 -13.91 -1.86 -7.26
C GLU A 66 -13.30 -2.63 -6.09
N LEU A 67 -14.14 -3.19 -5.23
CA LEU A 67 -13.68 -3.98 -4.08
C LEU A 67 -12.84 -5.18 -4.54
N LEU A 68 -13.30 -5.89 -5.56
CA LEU A 68 -12.58 -7.05 -6.07
C LEU A 68 -11.23 -6.66 -6.68
N LEU A 69 -11.18 -5.52 -7.36
CA LEU A 69 -9.91 -5.03 -7.92
C LEU A 69 -8.93 -4.67 -6.82
N ILE A 70 -9.40 -4.03 -5.75
CA ILE A 70 -8.56 -3.67 -4.62
C ILE A 70 -7.97 -4.93 -3.98
N PHE A 71 -8.80 -5.94 -3.73
CA PHE A 71 -8.33 -7.19 -3.15
C PHE A 71 -7.39 -7.95 -4.08
N ALA A 72 -7.65 -7.92 -5.38
CA ALA A 72 -6.76 -8.56 -6.35
C ALA A 72 -5.36 -7.92 -6.30
N GLY A 73 -5.30 -6.60 -6.30
CA GLY A 73 -4.02 -5.89 -6.21
C GLY A 73 -3.30 -6.18 -4.90
N ARG A 74 -4.05 -6.22 -3.80
CA ARG A 74 -3.47 -6.49 -2.49
C ARG A 74 -2.92 -7.91 -2.40
N ALA A 75 -3.63 -8.89 -2.96
CA ALA A 75 -3.15 -10.27 -2.97
C ALA A 75 -1.81 -10.38 -3.69
N GLN A 76 -1.68 -9.73 -4.82
CA GLN A 76 -0.44 -9.74 -5.59
C GLN A 76 0.67 -9.05 -4.82
N HIS A 77 0.38 -7.91 -4.21
CA HIS A 77 1.32 -7.14 -3.44
C HIS A 77 1.84 -7.91 -2.23
N ILE A 78 0.95 -8.55 -1.51
CA ILE A 78 1.32 -9.35 -0.34
C ILE A 78 2.25 -10.48 -0.76
N HIS A 79 1.89 -11.19 -1.79
CA HIS A 79 2.64 -12.37 -2.22
C HIS A 79 4.02 -12.02 -2.77
N ASN A 80 4.11 -10.97 -3.57
CA ASN A 80 5.34 -10.66 -4.30
C ASN A 80 6.29 -9.72 -3.58
N VAL A 81 5.80 -8.91 -2.66
CA VAL A 81 6.61 -7.87 -2.00
C VAL A 81 6.62 -8.02 -0.49
N ILE A 82 5.45 -8.02 0.13
CA ILE A 82 5.35 -7.92 1.58
C ILE A 82 5.87 -9.17 2.27
N LEU A 83 5.32 -10.33 1.93
CA LEU A 83 5.73 -11.57 2.59
C LEU A 83 7.21 -11.92 2.37
N PRO A 84 7.74 -11.79 1.15
CA PRO A 84 9.18 -12.05 0.98
C PRO A 84 10.06 -11.14 1.83
N ALA A 85 9.71 -9.85 1.92
CA ALA A 85 10.48 -8.92 2.73
C ALA A 85 10.41 -9.30 4.21
N LEU A 86 9.21 -9.53 4.73
CA LEU A 86 9.04 -9.89 6.13
C LEU A 86 9.76 -11.18 6.49
N ASN A 87 9.70 -12.17 5.60
CA ASN A 87 10.38 -13.45 5.81
C ASN A 87 11.89 -13.32 5.81
N ALA A 88 12.41 -12.29 5.13
CA ALA A 88 13.85 -12.01 5.11
C ALA A 88 14.28 -11.12 6.27
N GLY A 89 13.37 -10.79 7.19
CA GLY A 89 13.69 -9.92 8.32
C GLY A 89 13.65 -8.44 7.99
N VAL A 90 13.16 -8.08 6.82
CA VAL A 90 13.06 -6.69 6.36
C VAL A 90 11.72 -6.14 6.76
N TRP A 91 11.70 -4.96 7.37
CA TRP A 91 10.47 -4.29 7.73
C TRP A 91 9.83 -3.68 6.47
N VAL A 92 8.50 -3.58 6.47
CA VAL A 92 7.76 -3.01 5.36
C VAL A 92 6.97 -1.82 5.87
N VAL A 93 7.21 -0.65 5.29
CA VAL A 93 6.43 0.55 5.56
C VAL A 93 5.51 0.74 4.36
N CYS A 94 4.22 0.57 4.57
CA CYS A 94 3.24 0.62 3.50
C CYS A 94 2.41 1.89 3.59
N ASP A 95 2.46 2.68 2.53
CA ASP A 95 1.66 3.88 2.38
C ASP A 95 0.31 3.46 1.78
N ARG A 96 -0.75 3.56 2.57
CA ARG A 96 -2.10 3.24 2.10
C ARG A 96 -2.85 4.51 1.78
N PHE A 97 -3.13 4.68 0.51
CA PHE A 97 -3.98 5.77 0.05
C PHE A 97 -5.43 5.44 0.38
N THR A 98 -6.04 6.27 1.22
CA THR A 98 -7.44 6.08 1.60
C THR A 98 -8.22 7.31 1.16
N ASP A 99 -9.20 7.11 0.27
CA ASP A 99 -10.13 8.18 -0.07
C ASP A 99 -11.55 7.65 0.10
N ALA A 100 -12.53 8.52 -0.13
CA ALA A 100 -13.94 8.15 0.08
C ALA A 100 -14.36 6.97 -0.79
N THR A 101 -13.79 6.84 -1.99
CA THR A 101 -14.14 5.76 -2.90
C THR A 101 -13.71 4.41 -2.33
N PHE A 102 -12.48 4.33 -1.82
CA PHE A 102 -11.96 3.09 -1.27
C PHE A 102 -12.50 2.79 0.12
N ALA A 103 -12.85 3.82 0.88
CA ALA A 103 -13.29 3.64 2.26
C ALA A 103 -14.58 2.86 2.40
N TYR A 104 -15.41 2.87 1.38
CA TYR A 104 -16.70 2.17 1.43
C TYR A 104 -16.61 0.69 1.10
N GLN A 105 -15.47 0.24 0.69
CA GLN A 105 -15.32 -1.14 0.23
C GLN A 105 -15.00 -2.10 1.37
N GLY A 106 -14.69 -1.58 2.51
CA GLY A 106 -14.33 -2.40 3.68
C GLY A 106 -15.48 -3.13 4.36
#